data_7ab1491a2e51404a177eafcb23f6a639
#
_entry.id   7ab1491a2e51404a177eafcb23f6a639
#
_cell.length_a   1.000
_cell.length_b   1.000
_cell.length_c   1.000
_cell.angle_alpha   90.00
_cell.angle_beta   90.00
_cell.angle_gamma   90.00
#
_symmetry.space_group_name_H-M   'P 1'
#
loop_
_entity.id
_entity.type
_entity.pdbx_description
1 polymer ?
#
loop_
_entity_poly.entity_id
_entity_poly.type
_entity_poly.pdbx_seq_one_letter_code
_entity_poly.pdbx_strand_id
1 'polypeptide(L)'
;MDKITTYFGQPILKQVLSLIDEALIHKAALKHQTNRYSKQLLFKDHLTTMLYCIFSRCTSLREVQTGLELCNGKLNHLGLSKVPARSTLSDGNKKRNSNVFGELYNLLYQKYKHIISDSCLKQSIANKLYILDSTTISLFKAILKSAGRKRLDGKSKGGIKVHTLLKADNNMPFLVKYTASALHDQQFYHYINQLPAGSIIAFDRAYINFQQFAQFNEREITYVAPQKDNAVYTAIKELDLNDDEPCILKDEMVEVTYKQDIEGKEVQRTLQ
;
A
#
# COMPACT_ATOMS: atom_id res chain seq x y z
N MET A 1 -30.77 -14.05 -9.05
CA MET A 1 -30.90 -12.69 -9.64
C MET A 1 -31.19 -11.74 -8.51
N ASP A 2 -30.14 -11.12 -7.98
CA ASP A 2 -30.30 -10.15 -6.90
C ASP A 2 -30.95 -8.89 -7.44
N LYS A 3 -32.00 -8.45 -6.76
CA LYS A 3 -32.71 -7.23 -7.09
C LYS A 3 -31.71 -6.08 -7.20
N ILE A 4 -31.60 -5.48 -8.37
CA ILE A 4 -30.91 -4.21 -8.56
C ILE A 4 -31.60 -3.22 -7.63
N THR A 5 -30.97 -2.94 -6.50
CA THR A 5 -31.45 -1.93 -5.57
C THR A 5 -31.24 -0.59 -6.26
N THR A 6 -32.34 0.05 -6.64
CA THR A 6 -32.32 1.38 -7.25
C THR A 6 -31.87 2.38 -6.19
N TYR A 7 -30.68 2.91 -6.33
CA TYR A 7 -30.08 3.87 -5.39
C TYR A 7 -30.58 5.31 -5.58
N PHE A 8 -31.71 5.50 -6.22
CA PHE A 8 -32.32 6.82 -6.45
C PHE A 8 -32.52 7.58 -5.14
N GLY A 9 -31.97 8.78 -5.06
CA GLY A 9 -32.09 9.67 -3.90
C GLY A 9 -31.19 9.36 -2.70
N GLN A 10 -30.32 8.33 -2.78
CA GLN A 10 -29.34 8.05 -1.74
C GLN A 10 -28.02 8.79 -1.98
N PRO A 11 -27.38 9.37 -0.92
CA PRO A 11 -26.05 9.94 -1.03
C PRO A 11 -25.03 8.93 -1.55
N ILE A 12 -24.09 9.38 -2.39
CA ILE A 12 -23.04 8.51 -2.97
C ILE A 12 -22.28 7.76 -1.86
N LEU A 13 -21.96 8.44 -0.77
CA LEU A 13 -21.28 7.79 0.36
C LEU A 13 -22.09 6.62 0.94
N LYS A 14 -23.42 6.75 1.02
CA LYS A 14 -24.30 5.64 1.46
C LYS A 14 -24.20 4.45 0.51
N GLN A 15 -24.16 4.71 -0.78
CA GLN A 15 -24.01 3.65 -1.79
C GLN A 15 -22.66 2.94 -1.64
N VAL A 16 -21.57 3.67 -1.44
CA VAL A 16 -20.25 3.10 -1.17
C VAL A 16 -20.24 2.28 0.12
N LEU A 17 -20.81 2.82 1.20
CA LEU A 17 -20.91 2.10 2.48
C LEU A 17 -21.73 0.82 2.37
N SER A 18 -22.73 0.76 1.49
CA SER A 18 -23.54 -0.46 1.28
C SER A 18 -22.77 -1.60 0.61
N LEU A 19 -21.62 -1.33 -0.02
CA LEU A 19 -20.71 -2.36 -0.54
C LEU A 19 -19.92 -3.06 0.56
N ILE A 20 -19.87 -2.46 1.76
CA ILE A 20 -19.15 -3.03 2.91
C ILE A 20 -20.16 -3.77 3.79
N ASP A 21 -20.13 -5.11 3.73
CA ASP A 21 -21.03 -5.93 4.55
C ASP A 21 -20.79 -5.73 6.03
N GLU A 22 -21.87 -5.56 6.79
CA GLU A 22 -21.81 -5.49 8.25
C GLU A 22 -21.20 -6.75 8.87
N ALA A 23 -21.43 -7.92 8.27
CA ALA A 23 -20.83 -9.18 8.72
C ALA A 23 -19.30 -9.15 8.64
N LEU A 24 -18.72 -8.54 7.58
CA LEU A 24 -17.27 -8.41 7.45
C LEU A 24 -16.70 -7.40 8.46
N ILE A 25 -17.40 -6.27 8.68
CA ILE A 25 -17.05 -5.30 9.72
C ILE A 25 -17.03 -5.98 11.10
N HIS A 26 -18.07 -6.74 11.40
CA HIS A 26 -18.19 -7.46 12.66
C HIS A 26 -17.10 -8.51 12.83
N LYS A 27 -16.81 -9.30 11.78
CA LYS A 27 -15.76 -10.32 11.77
C LYS A 27 -14.38 -9.69 12.05
N ALA A 28 -14.05 -8.58 11.38
CA ALA A 28 -12.80 -7.86 11.61
C ALA A 28 -12.72 -7.29 13.03
N ALA A 29 -13.84 -6.70 13.52
CA ALA A 29 -13.92 -6.13 14.84
C ALA A 29 -13.74 -7.18 15.95
N LEU A 30 -14.33 -8.37 15.81
CA LEU A 30 -14.17 -9.48 16.74
C LEU A 30 -12.74 -9.98 16.78
N LYS A 31 -12.13 -10.26 15.61
CA LYS A 31 -10.76 -10.77 15.53
C LYS A 31 -9.75 -9.86 16.25
N HIS A 32 -9.93 -8.54 16.14
CA HIS A 32 -9.04 -7.56 16.76
C HIS A 32 -9.59 -6.98 18.07
N GLN A 33 -10.71 -7.49 18.59
CA GLN A 33 -11.38 -7.05 19.81
C GLN A 33 -11.56 -5.52 19.89
N THR A 34 -11.78 -4.85 18.76
CA THR A 34 -11.74 -3.38 18.67
C THR A 34 -12.91 -2.68 19.33
N ASN A 35 -14.00 -3.40 19.60
CA ASN A 35 -15.16 -2.87 20.32
C ASN A 35 -15.10 -3.13 21.82
N ARG A 36 -14.08 -3.87 22.31
CA ARG A 36 -13.91 -4.12 23.73
C ARG A 36 -13.68 -2.79 24.46
N TYR A 37 -14.43 -2.55 25.51
CA TYR A 37 -14.45 -1.29 26.29
C TYR A 37 -14.87 -0.04 25.50
N SER A 38 -15.40 -0.17 24.29
CA SER A 38 -15.82 0.95 23.44
C SER A 38 -17.34 1.16 23.58
N LYS A 39 -17.75 2.15 24.40
CA LYS A 39 -19.16 2.44 24.64
C LYS A 39 -19.76 3.47 23.65
N GLN A 40 -18.95 4.38 23.15
CA GLN A 40 -19.42 5.55 22.39
C GLN A 40 -19.08 5.53 20.91
N LEU A 41 -18.00 4.84 20.50
CA LEU A 41 -17.51 4.81 19.13
C LEU A 41 -17.18 3.35 18.77
N LEU A 42 -18.13 2.61 18.26
CA LEU A 42 -17.90 1.28 17.74
C LEU A 42 -17.03 1.34 16.48
N PHE A 43 -16.46 0.22 16.09
CA PHE A 43 -15.59 0.16 14.90
C PHE A 43 -16.33 0.57 13.62
N LYS A 44 -17.59 0.17 13.47
CA LYS A 44 -18.45 0.58 12.36
C LYS A 44 -18.59 2.10 12.27
N ASP A 45 -18.89 2.78 13.39
CA ASP A 45 -19.07 4.22 13.42
C ASP A 45 -17.75 4.95 13.12
N HIS A 46 -16.65 4.42 13.67
CA HIS A 46 -15.31 4.95 13.40
C HIS A 46 -14.94 4.82 11.91
N LEU A 47 -15.14 3.63 11.32
CA LEU A 47 -14.91 3.37 9.91
C LEU A 47 -15.74 4.34 9.03
N THR A 48 -17.04 4.42 9.28
CA THR A 48 -17.95 5.32 8.55
C THR A 48 -17.48 6.77 8.63
N THR A 49 -17.08 7.22 9.83
CA THR A 49 -16.60 8.60 10.03
C THR A 49 -15.27 8.85 9.31
N MET A 50 -14.35 7.89 9.30
CA MET A 50 -13.09 8.02 8.57
C MET A 50 -13.29 7.99 7.05
N LEU A 51 -14.20 7.16 6.54
CA LEU A 51 -14.57 7.18 5.13
C LEU A 51 -15.23 8.51 4.75
N TYR A 52 -16.13 9.04 5.60
CA TYR A 52 -16.67 10.40 5.40
C TYR A 52 -15.55 11.45 5.31
N CYS A 53 -14.56 11.38 6.20
CA CYS A 53 -13.39 12.28 6.17
C CYS A 53 -12.67 12.24 4.82
N ILE A 54 -12.41 11.04 4.29
CA ILE A 54 -11.68 10.84 3.03
C ILE A 54 -12.52 11.35 1.84
N PHE A 55 -13.78 10.94 1.73
CA PHE A 55 -14.64 11.30 0.61
C PHE A 55 -15.02 12.78 0.60
N SER A 56 -15.15 13.40 1.77
CA SER A 56 -15.42 14.85 1.91
C SER A 56 -14.13 15.69 1.91
N ARG A 57 -12.96 15.06 1.76
CA ARG A 57 -11.64 15.71 1.74
C ARG A 57 -11.38 16.59 2.98
N CYS A 58 -11.90 16.17 4.14
CA CYS A 58 -11.65 16.89 5.38
C CYS A 58 -10.18 16.81 5.77
N THR A 59 -9.60 17.92 6.20
CA THR A 59 -8.19 18.04 6.60
C THR A 59 -7.99 17.90 8.12
N SER A 60 -9.09 17.95 8.88
CA SER A 60 -9.06 17.87 10.34
C SER A 60 -10.28 17.17 10.93
N LEU A 61 -10.13 16.59 12.13
CA LEU A 61 -11.26 16.00 12.86
C LEU A 61 -12.33 17.04 13.24
N ARG A 62 -11.98 18.33 13.29
CA ARG A 62 -12.94 19.40 13.51
C ARG A 62 -13.85 19.53 12.30
N GLU A 63 -13.29 19.56 11.08
CA GLU A 63 -14.07 19.60 9.84
C GLU A 63 -14.96 18.37 9.71
N VAL A 64 -14.47 17.18 10.09
CA VAL A 64 -15.29 15.96 10.09
C VAL A 64 -16.50 16.12 11.01
N GLN A 65 -16.30 16.61 12.23
CA GLN A 65 -17.40 16.84 13.16
C GLN A 65 -18.39 17.84 12.63
N THR A 66 -17.92 19.02 12.22
CA THR A 66 -18.79 20.10 11.67
C THR A 66 -19.53 19.63 10.43
N GLY A 67 -18.87 18.93 9.51
CA GLY A 67 -19.51 18.41 8.31
C GLY A 67 -20.60 17.37 8.61
N LEU A 68 -20.38 16.50 9.58
CA LEU A 68 -21.40 15.56 10.03
C LEU A 68 -22.55 16.23 10.79
N GLU A 69 -22.28 17.31 11.54
CA GLU A 69 -23.31 18.13 12.19
C GLU A 69 -24.24 18.81 11.17
N LEU A 70 -23.70 19.25 10.04
CA LEU A 70 -24.49 19.77 8.91
C LEU A 70 -25.37 18.70 8.25
N CYS A 71 -25.01 17.42 8.40
CA CYS A 71 -25.82 16.28 7.97
C CYS A 71 -26.88 15.87 9.01
N ASN A 72 -27.13 16.69 10.04
CA ASN A 72 -28.13 16.39 11.06
C ASN A 72 -29.51 16.13 10.42
N GLY A 73 -30.21 15.12 10.94
CA GLY A 73 -31.43 14.61 10.31
C GLY A 73 -31.22 13.60 9.18
N LYS A 74 -29.98 13.45 8.66
CA LYS A 74 -29.62 12.50 7.59
C LYS A 74 -28.52 11.50 8.01
N LEU A 75 -28.09 11.52 9.28
CA LEU A 75 -27.04 10.62 9.80
C LEU A 75 -27.41 9.15 9.68
N ASN A 76 -28.68 8.82 9.76
CA ASN A 76 -29.21 7.48 9.56
C ASN A 76 -28.87 6.90 8.18
N HIS A 77 -28.77 7.74 7.13
CA HIS A 77 -28.32 7.30 5.81
C HIS A 77 -26.85 6.82 5.83
N LEU A 78 -26.04 7.36 6.73
CA LEU A 78 -24.67 6.90 6.96
C LEU A 78 -24.58 5.73 7.95
N GLY A 79 -25.69 5.34 8.56
CA GLY A 79 -25.73 4.33 9.62
C GLY A 79 -25.19 4.84 10.96
N LEU A 80 -25.10 6.17 11.14
CA LEU A 80 -24.67 6.80 12.39
C LEU A 80 -25.92 7.20 13.21
N SER A 81 -25.92 6.89 14.51
CA SER A 81 -26.98 7.33 15.42
C SER A 81 -26.77 8.76 15.93
N LYS A 82 -25.52 9.20 15.99
CA LYS A 82 -25.12 10.53 16.44
C LYS A 82 -23.77 10.93 15.82
N VAL A 83 -23.49 12.23 15.81
CA VAL A 83 -22.17 12.73 15.43
C VAL A 83 -21.17 12.41 16.53
N PRO A 84 -20.05 11.70 16.23
CA PRO A 84 -19.02 11.44 17.22
C PRO A 84 -18.29 12.74 17.58
N ALA A 85 -18.09 13.00 18.87
CA ALA A 85 -17.32 14.13 19.32
C ALA A 85 -15.85 14.03 18.87
N ARG A 86 -15.23 15.17 18.55
CA ARG A 86 -13.82 15.25 18.11
C ARG A 86 -12.86 14.52 19.07
N SER A 87 -13.03 14.70 20.39
CA SER A 87 -12.22 14.00 21.40
C SER A 87 -12.37 12.48 21.30
N THR A 88 -13.58 11.98 21.12
CA THR A 88 -13.86 10.55 20.96
C THR A 88 -13.23 9.99 19.68
N LEU A 89 -13.27 10.75 18.57
CA LEU A 89 -12.59 10.38 17.34
C LEU A 89 -11.07 10.36 17.49
N SER A 90 -10.52 11.39 18.14
CA SER A 90 -9.07 11.47 18.44
C SER A 90 -8.63 10.27 19.29
N ASP A 91 -9.38 9.94 20.32
CA ASP A 91 -9.12 8.78 21.17
C ASP A 91 -9.25 7.46 20.40
N GLY A 92 -10.25 7.35 19.53
CA GLY A 92 -10.43 6.20 18.65
C GLY A 92 -9.22 6.00 17.70
N ASN A 93 -8.77 7.07 17.08
CA ASN A 93 -7.57 7.04 16.20
C ASN A 93 -6.29 6.65 16.97
N LYS A 94 -6.16 7.10 18.22
CA LYS A 94 -4.97 6.85 19.05
C LYS A 94 -4.94 5.43 19.62
N LYS A 95 -6.09 4.92 20.08
CA LYS A 95 -6.15 3.70 20.89
C LYS A 95 -6.53 2.45 20.08
N ARG A 96 -7.25 2.61 18.97
CA ARG A 96 -7.73 1.47 18.18
C ARG A 96 -6.58 0.82 17.41
N ASN A 97 -6.51 -0.51 17.47
CA ASN A 97 -5.54 -1.27 16.70
C ASN A 97 -5.79 -1.07 15.19
N SER A 98 -4.84 -0.48 14.49
CA SER A 98 -4.92 -0.20 13.04
C SER A 98 -5.06 -1.46 12.19
N ASN A 99 -4.60 -2.62 12.68
CA ASN A 99 -4.69 -3.89 11.93
C ASN A 99 -6.13 -4.30 11.60
N VAL A 100 -7.13 -3.79 12.34
CA VAL A 100 -8.54 -4.06 12.01
C VAL A 100 -8.95 -3.53 10.64
N PHE A 101 -8.37 -2.40 10.21
CA PHE A 101 -8.64 -1.84 8.88
C PHE A 101 -7.99 -2.70 7.79
N GLY A 102 -6.78 -3.18 8.01
CA GLY A 102 -6.09 -4.13 7.12
C GLY A 102 -6.85 -5.47 7.02
N GLU A 103 -7.36 -5.98 8.13
CA GLU A 103 -8.19 -7.19 8.13
C GLU A 103 -9.47 -6.98 7.32
N LEU A 104 -10.18 -5.87 7.54
CA LEU A 104 -11.39 -5.54 6.78
C LEU A 104 -11.07 -5.41 5.28
N TYR A 105 -9.97 -4.74 4.93
CA TYR A 105 -9.51 -4.65 3.54
C TYR A 105 -9.31 -6.03 2.92
N ASN A 106 -8.62 -6.93 3.60
CA ASN A 106 -8.38 -8.29 3.11
C ASN A 106 -9.70 -9.08 2.92
N LEU A 107 -10.63 -8.94 3.85
CA LEU A 107 -11.95 -9.59 3.73
C LEU A 107 -12.75 -9.06 2.53
N LEU A 108 -12.73 -7.75 2.31
CA LEU A 108 -13.36 -7.12 1.14
C LEU A 108 -12.66 -7.53 -0.17
N TYR A 109 -11.33 -7.53 -0.18
CA TYR A 109 -10.56 -7.99 -1.33
C TYR A 109 -10.91 -9.43 -1.70
N GLN A 110 -10.95 -10.35 -0.73
CA GLN A 110 -11.32 -11.75 -1.01
C GLN A 110 -12.76 -11.88 -1.54
N LYS A 111 -13.67 -11.03 -1.08
CA LYS A 111 -15.06 -11.01 -1.55
C LYS A 111 -15.16 -10.55 -3.00
N TYR A 112 -14.42 -9.51 -3.38
CA TYR A 112 -14.61 -8.80 -4.65
C TYR A 112 -13.54 -9.11 -5.70
N LYS A 113 -12.45 -9.81 -5.37
CA LYS A 113 -11.31 -10.04 -6.28
C LYS A 113 -11.69 -10.62 -7.64
N HIS A 114 -12.74 -11.46 -7.70
CA HIS A 114 -13.19 -12.08 -8.94
C HIS A 114 -13.98 -11.12 -9.85
N ILE A 115 -14.45 -9.99 -9.32
CA ILE A 115 -15.17 -8.95 -10.08
C ILE A 115 -14.18 -7.88 -10.56
N ILE A 116 -13.08 -7.68 -9.83
CA ILE A 116 -12.11 -6.60 -10.05
C ILE A 116 -11.05 -6.99 -11.10
N SER A 117 -10.90 -8.27 -11.40
CA SER A 117 -9.91 -8.76 -12.37
C SER A 117 -10.32 -8.38 -13.79
N ASP A 118 -9.88 -7.19 -14.21
CA ASP A 118 -10.16 -6.64 -15.55
C ASP A 118 -8.85 -6.14 -16.19
N SER A 119 -7.86 -7.05 -16.28
CA SER A 119 -6.53 -6.72 -16.79
C SER A 119 -6.49 -6.81 -18.30
N CYS A 120 -6.09 -5.72 -18.96
CA CYS A 120 -5.75 -5.67 -20.39
C CYS A 120 -4.45 -6.43 -20.72
N LEU A 121 -3.72 -6.91 -19.71
CA LEU A 121 -2.50 -7.68 -19.88
C LEU A 121 -2.80 -9.15 -20.19
N LYS A 122 -1.90 -9.82 -20.94
CA LYS A 122 -1.99 -11.28 -21.10
C LYS A 122 -2.08 -11.93 -19.72
N GLN A 123 -3.12 -12.70 -19.49
CA GLN A 123 -3.46 -13.26 -18.17
C GLN A 123 -2.32 -14.04 -17.52
N SER A 124 -1.46 -14.67 -18.34
CA SER A 124 -0.27 -15.39 -17.87
C SER A 124 0.77 -14.50 -17.20
N ILE A 125 0.90 -13.24 -17.63
CA ILE A 125 1.84 -12.27 -17.07
C ILE A 125 1.17 -11.48 -15.94
N ALA A 126 -0.06 -11.01 -16.16
CA ALA A 126 -0.79 -10.20 -15.17
C ALA A 126 -0.92 -10.88 -13.82
N ASN A 127 -1.18 -12.18 -13.79
CA ASN A 127 -1.32 -12.96 -12.56
C ASN A 127 -0.03 -13.06 -11.73
N LYS A 128 1.12 -12.83 -12.36
CA LYS A 128 2.45 -12.95 -11.75
C LYS A 128 3.12 -11.60 -11.50
N LEU A 129 2.61 -10.53 -12.13
CA LEU A 129 3.23 -9.21 -12.09
C LEU A 129 2.78 -8.41 -10.86
N TYR A 130 3.77 -7.93 -10.13
CA TYR A 130 3.62 -7.03 -9.00
C TYR A 130 4.35 -5.73 -9.27
N ILE A 131 3.77 -4.61 -8.86
CA ILE A 131 4.35 -3.26 -9.00
C ILE A 131 4.59 -2.70 -7.61
N LEU A 132 5.83 -2.35 -7.32
CA LEU A 132 6.22 -1.78 -6.04
C LEU A 132 6.49 -0.27 -6.19
N ASP A 133 5.80 0.51 -5.38
CA ASP A 133 6.05 1.96 -5.27
C ASP A 133 5.99 2.42 -3.83
N SER A 134 6.52 3.60 -3.56
CA SER A 134 6.44 4.23 -2.24
C SER A 134 6.00 5.68 -2.33
N THR A 135 5.05 6.03 -1.47
CA THR A 135 4.57 7.40 -1.30
C THR A 135 5.00 7.95 0.06
N THR A 136 5.52 9.17 0.09
CA THR A 136 5.90 9.82 1.34
C THR A 136 4.79 10.75 1.83
N ILE A 137 4.26 10.48 3.01
CA ILE A 137 3.33 11.35 3.72
C ILE A 137 4.15 12.27 4.63
N SER A 138 4.19 13.56 4.29
CA SER A 138 4.88 14.57 5.12
C SER A 138 4.14 14.82 6.42
N LEU A 139 4.85 14.80 7.54
CA LEU A 139 4.31 15.07 8.87
C LEU A 139 4.74 16.45 9.37
N PHE A 140 3.96 17.02 10.28
CA PHE A 140 4.31 18.27 10.95
C PHE A 140 5.60 18.16 11.76
N LYS A 141 6.35 19.25 11.82
CA LYS A 141 7.66 19.31 12.54
C LYS A 141 7.61 18.79 13.99
N ALA A 142 6.48 18.96 14.68
CA ALA A 142 6.32 18.49 16.07
C ALA A 142 6.31 16.95 16.22
N ILE A 143 5.96 16.21 15.17
CA ILE A 143 5.92 14.73 15.17
C ILE A 143 7.26 14.15 14.68
N LEU A 144 8.17 15.00 14.22
CA LEU A 144 9.43 14.69 13.56
C LEU A 144 10.47 13.97 14.41
N LYS A 145 10.39 14.08 15.74
CA LYS A 145 11.44 13.56 16.62
C LYS A 145 11.61 12.04 16.56
N SER A 146 10.60 11.32 16.11
CA SER A 146 10.59 9.85 16.03
C SER A 146 10.61 9.27 14.61
N ALA A 147 10.35 10.05 13.56
CA ALA A 147 10.16 9.55 12.20
C ALA A 147 10.87 10.38 11.11
N GLY A 148 11.81 11.24 11.47
CA GLY A 148 12.45 12.17 10.54
C GLY A 148 13.91 11.87 10.20
N ARG A 149 14.33 12.28 9.00
CA ARG A 149 15.73 12.31 8.56
C ARG A 149 16.30 13.72 8.76
N LYS A 150 17.46 13.82 9.40
CA LYS A 150 18.25 15.06 9.39
C LYS A 150 18.82 15.25 7.97
N ARG A 151 18.51 16.38 7.35
CA ARG A 151 19.14 16.77 6.08
C ARG A 151 20.47 17.47 6.37
N LEU A 152 21.36 17.45 5.38
CA LEU A 152 22.64 18.16 5.42
C LEU A 152 22.48 19.69 5.57
N ASP A 153 21.31 20.23 5.16
CA ASP A 153 20.94 21.64 5.31
C ASP A 153 20.34 21.99 6.69
N GLY A 154 20.40 21.10 7.67
CA GLY A 154 19.88 21.29 9.03
C GLY A 154 18.34 21.29 9.15
N LYS A 155 17.62 21.23 8.03
CA LYS A 155 16.15 21.17 8.02
C LYS A 155 15.70 19.71 8.14
N SER A 156 15.16 19.33 9.29
CA SER A 156 14.57 17.99 9.44
C SER A 156 13.19 17.96 8.78
N LYS A 157 13.00 17.05 7.82
CA LYS A 157 11.69 16.66 7.31
C LYS A 157 11.33 15.31 7.92
N GLY A 158 10.18 15.22 8.59
CA GLY A 158 9.59 13.97 9.02
C GLY A 158 8.51 13.53 8.07
N GLY A 159 8.41 12.24 7.93
CA GLY A 159 7.39 11.64 7.12
C GLY A 159 7.25 10.16 7.43
N ILE A 160 6.13 9.64 7.05
CA ILE A 160 5.89 8.21 6.96
C ILE A 160 5.98 7.86 5.48
N LYS A 161 6.80 6.87 5.16
CA LYS A 161 6.83 6.27 3.83
C LYS A 161 5.87 5.10 3.81
N VAL A 162 4.99 5.09 2.83
CA VAL A 162 4.02 4.03 2.59
C VAL A 162 4.50 3.26 1.37
N HIS A 163 4.96 2.04 1.58
CA HIS A 163 5.32 1.13 0.51
C HIS A 163 4.09 0.33 0.12
N THR A 164 3.76 0.35 -1.13
CA THR A 164 2.60 -0.34 -1.68
C THR A 164 3.04 -1.30 -2.77
N LEU A 165 2.71 -2.57 -2.59
CA LEU A 165 2.86 -3.59 -3.61
C LEU A 165 1.49 -3.82 -4.26
N LEU A 166 1.35 -3.45 -5.50
CA LEU A 166 0.14 -3.65 -6.29
C LEU A 166 0.23 -4.96 -7.06
N LYS A 167 -0.87 -5.66 -7.21
CA LYS A 167 -0.98 -6.77 -8.15
C LYS A 167 -1.52 -6.23 -9.47
N ALA A 168 -0.82 -6.49 -10.58
CA ALA A 168 -1.12 -5.84 -11.87
C ALA A 168 -2.39 -6.38 -12.53
N ASP A 169 -2.88 -7.56 -12.15
CA ASP A 169 -4.11 -8.16 -12.68
C ASP A 169 -5.37 -7.34 -12.34
N ASN A 170 -5.35 -6.63 -11.23
CA ASN A 170 -6.51 -5.90 -10.72
C ASN A 170 -6.20 -4.52 -10.16
N ASN A 171 -4.94 -4.07 -10.25
CA ASN A 171 -4.44 -2.79 -9.71
C ASN A 171 -4.76 -2.56 -8.21
N MET A 172 -4.94 -3.66 -7.46
CA MET A 172 -5.27 -3.58 -6.04
C MET A 172 -4.01 -3.72 -5.17
N PRO A 173 -3.94 -2.99 -4.06
CA PRO A 173 -2.87 -3.17 -3.09
C PRO A 173 -2.85 -4.62 -2.54
N PHE A 174 -1.79 -5.36 -2.88
CA PHE A 174 -1.54 -6.69 -2.32
C PHE A 174 -0.93 -6.60 -0.93
N LEU A 175 -0.02 -5.66 -0.75
CA LEU A 175 0.65 -5.40 0.52
C LEU A 175 0.87 -3.90 0.71
N VAL A 176 0.57 -3.40 1.89
CA VAL A 176 0.85 -2.00 2.29
C VAL A 176 1.60 -2.01 3.61
N LYS A 177 2.74 -1.33 3.65
CA LYS A 177 3.57 -1.19 4.86
C LYS A 177 4.00 0.25 5.07
N TYR A 178 4.15 0.61 6.32
CA TYR A 178 4.55 1.94 6.74
C TYR A 178 5.94 1.86 7.36
N THR A 179 6.82 2.75 6.91
CA THR A 179 8.15 2.93 7.49
C THR A 179 8.39 4.40 7.80
N ALA A 180 9.34 4.68 8.70
CA ALA A 180 9.80 6.06 8.85
C ALA A 180 10.47 6.51 7.55
N SER A 181 10.23 7.74 7.10
CA SER A 181 10.83 8.26 5.86
C SER A 181 12.37 8.32 5.89
N ALA A 182 12.95 8.19 7.08
CA ALA A 182 14.40 8.08 7.27
C ALA A 182 14.97 6.72 6.89
N LEU A 183 14.14 5.68 6.86
CA LEU A 183 14.58 4.34 6.51
C LEU A 183 14.74 4.21 5.00
N HIS A 184 15.74 3.47 4.58
CA HIS A 184 15.96 3.18 3.17
C HIS A 184 14.87 2.22 2.66
N ASP A 185 14.46 2.40 1.41
CA ASP A 185 13.45 1.58 0.72
C ASP A 185 13.81 0.09 0.71
N GLN A 186 15.10 -0.19 0.77
CA GLN A 186 15.65 -1.54 0.80
C GLN A 186 15.19 -2.40 2.00
N GLN A 187 14.75 -1.81 3.11
CA GLN A 187 14.22 -2.59 4.24
C GLN A 187 12.87 -3.26 3.92
N PHE A 188 12.22 -2.84 2.84
CA PHE A 188 10.97 -3.43 2.40
C PHE A 188 11.15 -4.82 1.76
N TYR A 189 12.35 -5.19 1.33
CA TYR A 189 12.62 -6.47 0.66
C TYR A 189 12.22 -7.71 1.47
N HIS A 190 12.30 -7.63 2.79
CA HIS A 190 11.84 -8.73 3.65
C HIS A 190 10.41 -9.18 3.34
N TYR A 191 9.55 -8.24 2.91
CA TYR A 191 8.17 -8.55 2.53
C TYR A 191 8.05 -9.06 1.10
N ILE A 192 8.92 -8.63 0.20
CA ILE A 192 8.95 -9.07 -1.20
C ILE A 192 9.42 -10.53 -1.27
N ASN A 193 10.32 -10.93 -0.38
CA ASN A 193 10.79 -12.30 -0.29
C ASN A 193 9.69 -13.32 0.06
N GLN A 194 8.46 -12.88 0.35
CA GLN A 194 7.31 -13.75 0.56
C GLN A 194 6.50 -14.00 -0.72
N LEU A 195 6.88 -13.39 -1.85
CA LEU A 195 6.22 -13.65 -3.12
C LEU A 195 6.45 -15.08 -3.59
N PRO A 196 5.47 -15.69 -4.29
CA PRO A 196 5.62 -17.01 -4.87
C PRO A 196 6.74 -17.06 -5.93
N ALA A 197 7.37 -18.21 -6.08
CA ALA A 197 8.29 -18.47 -7.20
C ALA A 197 7.59 -18.22 -8.56
N GLY A 198 8.32 -17.73 -9.54
CA GLY A 198 7.79 -17.32 -10.84
C GLY A 198 7.06 -15.98 -10.83
N SER A 199 7.09 -15.22 -9.73
CA SER A 199 6.59 -13.85 -9.70
C SER A 199 7.48 -12.90 -10.48
N ILE A 200 6.87 -11.84 -11.03
CA ILE A 200 7.56 -10.73 -11.68
C ILE A 200 7.32 -9.49 -10.82
N ILE A 201 8.36 -8.74 -10.48
CA ILE A 201 8.23 -7.50 -9.72
C ILE A 201 8.86 -6.34 -10.48
N ALA A 202 8.08 -5.26 -10.67
CA ALA A 202 8.54 -4.01 -11.25
C ALA A 202 8.64 -2.93 -10.17
N PHE A 203 9.73 -2.17 -10.16
CA PHE A 203 9.96 -1.08 -9.19
C PHE A 203 10.90 -0.02 -9.75
N ASP A 204 10.94 1.13 -9.08
CA ASP A 204 11.80 2.24 -9.47
C ASP A 204 13.27 2.03 -9.05
N ARG A 205 14.17 2.89 -9.55
CA ARG A 205 15.63 2.82 -9.28
C ARG A 205 16.00 3.02 -7.80
N ALA A 206 15.11 3.52 -6.94
CA ALA A 206 15.38 3.68 -5.51
C ALA A 206 15.46 2.33 -4.77
N TYR A 207 14.86 1.29 -5.37
CA TYR A 207 14.88 -0.07 -4.84
C TYR A 207 16.02 -0.93 -5.39
N ILE A 208 16.94 -0.41 -6.19
CA ILE A 208 18.05 -1.21 -6.73
C ILE A 208 19.00 -1.63 -5.60
N ASN A 209 19.11 -2.95 -5.41
CA ASN A 209 20.05 -3.59 -4.49
C ASN A 209 20.45 -4.96 -5.04
N PHE A 210 21.69 -5.08 -5.50
CA PHE A 210 22.17 -6.30 -6.16
C PHE A 210 22.24 -7.51 -5.23
N GLN A 211 22.48 -7.31 -3.93
CA GLN A 211 22.40 -8.40 -2.95
C GLN A 211 20.98 -8.99 -2.89
N GLN A 212 19.97 -8.12 -2.97
CA GLN A 212 18.59 -8.56 -3.00
C GLN A 212 18.21 -9.23 -4.32
N PHE A 213 18.78 -8.74 -5.43
CA PHE A 213 18.56 -9.34 -6.75
C PHE A 213 19.11 -10.77 -6.83
N ALA A 214 20.25 -11.04 -6.19
CA ALA A 214 20.76 -12.39 -6.05
C ALA A 214 19.76 -13.30 -5.31
N GLN A 215 19.13 -12.81 -4.23
CA GLN A 215 18.09 -13.56 -3.53
C GLN A 215 16.82 -13.76 -4.37
N PHE A 216 16.48 -12.80 -5.25
CA PHE A 216 15.37 -12.97 -6.18
C PHE A 216 15.65 -14.07 -7.19
N ASN A 217 16.85 -14.12 -7.74
CA ASN A 217 17.27 -15.19 -8.66
C ASN A 217 17.20 -16.57 -8.00
N GLU A 218 17.70 -16.71 -6.74
CA GLU A 218 17.61 -17.95 -5.98
C GLU A 218 16.16 -18.41 -5.74
N ARG A 219 15.20 -17.48 -5.76
CA ARG A 219 13.78 -17.73 -5.52
C ARG A 219 12.93 -17.75 -6.79
N GLU A 220 13.55 -17.69 -7.95
CA GLU A 220 12.87 -17.63 -9.24
C GLU A 220 11.92 -16.41 -9.35
N ILE A 221 12.29 -15.28 -8.74
CA ILE A 221 11.55 -14.02 -8.86
C ILE A 221 12.24 -13.16 -9.91
N THR A 222 11.54 -12.88 -11.00
CA THR A 222 12.01 -11.94 -12.03
C THR A 222 11.81 -10.51 -11.56
N TYR A 223 12.80 -9.64 -11.76
CA TYR A 223 12.68 -8.23 -11.41
C TYR A 223 12.91 -7.34 -12.63
N VAL A 224 12.21 -6.21 -12.65
CA VAL A 224 12.30 -5.19 -13.70
C VAL A 224 12.48 -3.83 -13.02
N ALA A 225 13.56 -3.13 -13.33
CA ALA A 225 13.85 -1.80 -12.79
C ALA A 225 14.63 -0.97 -13.79
N PRO A 226 14.43 0.35 -13.84
CA PRO A 226 15.29 1.24 -14.61
C PRO A 226 16.72 1.19 -14.08
N GLN A 227 17.69 1.03 -14.93
CA GLN A 227 19.10 1.06 -14.55
C GLN A 227 19.49 2.45 -14.02
N LYS A 228 20.43 2.51 -13.08
CA LYS A 228 21.03 3.78 -12.63
C LYS A 228 22.02 4.28 -13.67
N ASP A 229 22.04 5.58 -13.90
CA ASP A 229 22.92 6.22 -14.90
C ASP A 229 24.42 5.98 -14.62
N ASN A 230 24.78 5.73 -13.37
CA ASN A 230 26.14 5.43 -12.91
C ASN A 230 26.37 3.94 -12.61
N ALA A 231 25.54 3.06 -13.14
CA ALA A 231 25.74 1.62 -12.96
C ALA A 231 26.99 1.14 -13.70
N VAL A 232 27.83 0.39 -12.99
CA VAL A 232 29.01 -0.26 -13.58
C VAL A 232 28.68 -1.72 -13.79
N TYR A 233 28.79 -2.18 -15.02
CA TYR A 233 28.55 -3.56 -15.41
C TYR A 233 29.46 -3.97 -16.55
N THR A 234 29.64 -5.26 -16.74
CA THR A 234 30.36 -5.84 -17.87
C THR A 234 29.37 -6.59 -18.75
N ALA A 235 29.30 -6.23 -20.03
CA ALA A 235 28.50 -6.98 -20.98
C ALA A 235 29.18 -8.35 -21.25
N ILE A 236 28.42 -9.43 -21.06
CA ILE A 236 28.88 -10.81 -21.29
C ILE A 236 28.50 -11.27 -22.69
N LYS A 237 27.27 -10.97 -23.08
CA LYS A 237 26.69 -11.42 -24.34
C LYS A 237 25.64 -10.43 -24.81
N GLU A 238 25.68 -10.09 -26.09
CA GLU A 238 24.61 -9.38 -26.79
C GLU A 238 23.56 -10.39 -27.26
N LEU A 239 22.31 -10.08 -27.06
CA LEU A 239 21.18 -10.93 -27.46
C LEU A 239 20.58 -10.40 -28.76
N ASP A 240 20.05 -11.31 -29.57
CA ASP A 240 19.41 -10.93 -30.83
C ASP A 240 18.12 -10.16 -30.56
N LEU A 241 17.98 -9.00 -31.20
CA LEU A 241 16.77 -8.20 -31.13
C LEU A 241 15.71 -8.79 -32.06
N ASN A 242 14.47 -8.77 -31.59
CA ASN A 242 13.33 -9.12 -32.43
C ASN A 242 12.99 -7.93 -33.33
N ASP A 243 12.95 -8.13 -34.65
CA ASP A 243 12.63 -7.09 -35.64
C ASP A 243 11.24 -6.47 -35.42
N ASP A 244 10.35 -7.17 -34.71
CA ASP A 244 8.99 -6.73 -34.39
C ASP A 244 8.93 -5.70 -33.23
N GLU A 245 10.05 -5.40 -32.55
CA GLU A 245 10.09 -4.52 -31.38
C GLU A 245 11.01 -3.28 -31.60
N PRO A 246 10.60 -2.33 -32.43
CA PRO A 246 11.46 -1.19 -32.84
C PRO A 246 11.84 -0.25 -31.68
N CYS A 247 11.26 -0.40 -30.50
CA CYS A 247 11.57 0.39 -29.31
C CYS A 247 12.74 -0.16 -28.50
N ILE A 248 13.19 -1.38 -28.76
CA ILE A 248 14.35 -1.98 -28.10
C ILE A 248 15.60 -1.66 -28.91
N LEU A 249 16.48 -0.86 -28.32
CA LEU A 249 17.72 -0.44 -28.99
C LEU A 249 18.85 -1.45 -28.78
N LYS A 250 18.85 -2.15 -27.64
CA LYS A 250 19.89 -3.11 -27.26
C LYS A 250 19.36 -4.07 -26.21
N ASP A 251 19.73 -5.33 -26.30
CA ASP A 251 19.48 -6.36 -25.31
C ASP A 251 20.80 -7.08 -25.01
N GLU A 252 21.20 -7.09 -23.74
CA GLU A 252 22.50 -7.62 -23.30
C GLU A 252 22.36 -8.41 -22.01
N MET A 253 23.05 -9.53 -21.94
CA MET A 253 23.34 -10.18 -20.66
C MET A 253 24.55 -9.49 -20.03
N VAL A 254 24.38 -9.01 -18.80
CA VAL A 254 25.39 -8.23 -18.09
C VAL A 254 25.78 -8.88 -16.76
N GLU A 255 27.03 -8.68 -16.39
CA GLU A 255 27.56 -9.06 -15.10
C GLU A 255 27.74 -7.82 -14.21
N VAL A 256 27.25 -7.88 -12.99
CA VAL A 256 27.37 -6.80 -12.01
C VAL A 256 28.09 -7.31 -10.79
N THR A 257 29.14 -6.62 -10.38
CA THR A 257 29.88 -6.89 -9.15
C THR A 257 29.33 -6.03 -8.01
N TYR A 258 29.04 -6.65 -6.90
CA TYR A 258 28.54 -5.96 -5.70
C TYR A 258 29.24 -6.44 -4.42
N LYS A 259 29.21 -5.59 -3.40
CA LYS A 259 29.78 -5.90 -2.08
C LYS A 259 28.68 -6.42 -1.15
N GLN A 260 28.98 -7.49 -0.48
CA GLN A 260 28.12 -8.09 0.54
C GLN A 260 28.89 -8.12 1.87
N ASP A 261 28.26 -7.64 2.94
CA ASP A 261 28.80 -7.83 4.29
C ASP A 261 28.39 -9.22 4.79
N ILE A 262 29.40 -10.04 5.07
CA ILE A 262 29.22 -11.37 5.68
C ILE A 262 30.04 -11.37 6.97
N GLU A 263 29.36 -11.39 8.11
CA GLU A 263 29.96 -11.43 9.44
C GLU A 263 31.00 -10.30 9.69
N GLY A 264 30.72 -9.10 9.19
CA GLY A 264 31.60 -7.93 9.33
C GLY A 264 32.78 -7.90 8.34
N LYS A 265 32.79 -8.78 7.33
CA LYS A 265 33.77 -8.75 6.23
C LYS A 265 33.06 -8.42 4.90
N GLU A 266 33.59 -7.44 4.19
CA GLU A 266 33.15 -7.14 2.82
C GLU A 266 33.63 -8.25 1.87
N VAL A 267 32.71 -8.98 1.28
CA VAL A 267 32.96 -9.99 0.25
C VAL A 267 32.44 -9.48 -1.09
N GLN A 268 33.26 -9.58 -2.13
CA GLN A 268 32.85 -9.24 -3.48
C GLN A 268 32.08 -10.43 -4.08
N ARG A 269 30.90 -10.12 -4.65
CA ARG A 269 30.01 -11.09 -5.29
C ARG A 269 29.66 -10.61 -6.69
N THR A 270 29.32 -11.54 -7.55
CA THR A 270 28.93 -11.29 -8.94
C THR A 270 27.49 -11.77 -9.16
N LEU A 271 26.73 -11.01 -9.91
CA LEU A 271 25.37 -11.30 -10.32
C LEU A 271 25.28 -11.21 -11.84
N GLN A 272 24.71 -12.22 -12.46
CA GLN A 272 24.37 -12.28 -13.88
C GLN A 272 22.87 -12.18 -14.06
#